data_17fa7fc641a2198719f8e98b44993080
#
_entry.id   17fa7fc641a2198719f8e98b44993080
#
_cell.length_a   1.000
_cell.length_b   1.000
_cell.length_c   1.000
_cell.angle_alpha   90.00
_cell.angle_beta   90.00
_cell.angle_gamma   90.00
#
_symmetry.space_group_name_H-M   'P 1'
#
loop_
_entity.id
_entity.type
_entity.pdbx_description
1 polymer ?
#
loop_
_entity_poly.entity_id
_entity_poly.type
_entity_poly.pdbx_seq_one_letter_code
_entity_poly.pdbx_strand_id
1 'polypeptide(L)'
;MNYVINEDICKKKGMDLPSLLAVLLVKTGVNITELFNDLVNKEVLVKDMFSEGFLVTQRWDSTCSDILLSADTSVPSDEQLLPLVDTLMSIFPSGKKEGTSLYWKGNRKDNKERLQKFFKLYGNKYSDEQIIHAAKKYVESFNGQYTYMRALKYFIWKDEKKMGNDGRKYIEEVSDLASYIENAGQEDDLKRDWTSTIN
;
A
#
# COMPACT_ATOMS: atom_id res chain seq x y z
N MET A 1 13.16 -21.77 0.66
CA MET A 1 13.41 -21.66 -0.80
C MET A 1 12.54 -20.50 -1.28
N ASN A 2 13.12 -19.41 -1.74
CA ASN A 2 12.36 -18.26 -2.23
C ASN A 2 12.24 -18.36 -3.75
N TYR A 3 11.02 -18.34 -4.27
CA TYR A 3 10.78 -18.30 -5.70
C TYR A 3 10.42 -16.86 -6.11
N VAL A 4 11.12 -16.36 -7.11
CA VAL A 4 10.75 -15.09 -7.77
C VAL A 4 10.05 -15.47 -9.07
N ILE A 5 8.80 -15.00 -9.23
CA ILE A 5 7.98 -15.27 -10.42
C ILE A 5 8.13 -14.09 -11.39
N ASN A 6 8.55 -14.39 -12.62
CA ASN A 6 8.56 -13.41 -13.69
C ASN A 6 7.27 -13.52 -14.50
N GLU A 7 6.34 -12.61 -14.24
CA GLU A 7 5.01 -12.60 -14.89
C GLU A 7 5.08 -12.44 -16.42
N ASP A 8 6.04 -11.69 -16.96
CA ASP A 8 6.18 -11.49 -18.40
C ASP A 8 6.57 -12.80 -19.11
N ILE A 9 7.41 -13.60 -18.46
CA ILE A 9 7.77 -14.94 -18.97
C ILE A 9 6.55 -15.86 -18.91
N CYS A 10 5.78 -15.83 -17.82
CA CYS A 10 4.56 -16.62 -17.68
C CYS A 10 3.56 -16.29 -18.81
N LYS A 11 3.28 -15.02 -19.02
CA LYS A 11 2.40 -14.55 -20.11
C LYS A 11 2.88 -14.98 -21.50
N LYS A 12 4.19 -14.83 -21.79
CA LYS A 12 4.79 -15.28 -23.06
C LYS A 12 4.69 -16.79 -23.28
N LYS A 13 4.64 -17.60 -22.21
CA LYS A 13 4.48 -19.05 -22.26
C LYS A 13 3.02 -19.51 -22.20
N GLY A 14 2.06 -18.58 -22.14
CA GLY A 14 0.64 -18.90 -22.04
C GLY A 14 0.23 -19.55 -20.73
N MET A 15 0.99 -19.30 -19.65
CA MET A 15 0.74 -19.86 -18.32
C MET A 15 0.30 -18.74 -17.37
N ASP A 16 -0.86 -18.89 -16.76
CA ASP A 16 -1.31 -18.00 -15.70
C ASP A 16 -0.72 -18.38 -14.34
N LEU A 17 -0.80 -17.47 -13.38
CA LEU A 17 -0.26 -17.68 -12.05
C LEU A 17 -0.87 -18.87 -11.30
N PRO A 18 -2.21 -19.08 -11.28
CA PRO A 18 -2.82 -20.25 -10.67
C PRO A 18 -2.31 -21.57 -11.25
N SER A 19 -2.21 -21.67 -12.58
CA SER A 19 -1.68 -22.86 -13.25
C SER A 19 -0.21 -23.13 -12.90
N LEU A 20 0.61 -22.06 -12.84
CA LEU A 20 2.01 -22.18 -12.42
C LEU A 20 2.12 -22.70 -10.97
N LEU A 21 1.31 -22.17 -10.05
CA LEU A 21 1.30 -22.62 -8.65
C LEU A 21 0.89 -24.09 -8.55
N ALA A 22 -0.14 -24.51 -9.28
CA ALA A 22 -0.57 -25.91 -9.32
C ALA A 22 0.57 -26.84 -9.83
N VAL A 23 1.26 -26.44 -10.91
CA VAL A 23 2.41 -27.19 -11.45
C VAL A 23 3.54 -27.26 -10.44
N LEU A 24 3.84 -26.18 -9.73
CA LEU A 24 4.88 -26.15 -8.70
C LEU A 24 4.53 -27.08 -7.53
N LEU A 25 3.27 -27.10 -7.08
CA LEU A 25 2.81 -28.02 -6.04
C LEU A 25 2.99 -29.49 -6.47
N VAL A 26 2.55 -29.84 -7.68
CA VAL A 26 2.74 -31.19 -8.21
C VAL A 26 4.24 -31.55 -8.32
N LYS A 27 5.07 -30.61 -8.80
CA LYS A 27 6.52 -30.80 -8.90
C LYS A 27 7.19 -31.04 -7.54
N THR A 28 6.66 -30.47 -6.46
CA THR A 28 7.13 -30.71 -5.09
C THR A 28 6.54 -31.97 -4.45
N GLY A 29 5.77 -32.76 -5.20
CA GLY A 29 5.17 -34.02 -4.72
C GLY A 29 3.90 -33.83 -3.89
N VAL A 30 3.29 -32.64 -3.90
CA VAL A 30 2.05 -32.38 -3.20
C VAL A 30 0.87 -33.00 -3.96
N ASN A 31 0.09 -33.84 -3.28
CA ASN A 31 -1.20 -34.31 -3.78
C ASN A 31 -2.25 -33.20 -3.63
N ILE A 32 -2.66 -32.59 -4.73
CA ILE A 32 -3.59 -31.45 -4.71
C ILE A 32 -4.92 -31.84 -4.08
N THR A 33 -5.46 -33.03 -4.35
CA THR A 33 -6.73 -33.49 -3.78
C THR A 33 -6.67 -33.63 -2.25
N GLU A 34 -5.57 -34.21 -1.75
CA GLU A 34 -5.35 -34.32 -0.30
C GLU A 34 -5.16 -32.95 0.35
N LEU A 35 -4.43 -32.02 -0.34
CA LEU A 35 -4.25 -30.66 0.12
C LEU A 35 -5.58 -29.93 0.29
N PHE A 36 -6.48 -30.02 -0.71
CA PHE A 36 -7.80 -29.41 -0.60
C PHE A 36 -8.64 -30.01 0.51
N ASN A 37 -8.64 -31.34 0.68
CA ASN A 37 -9.33 -32.00 1.78
C ASN A 37 -8.78 -31.56 3.15
N ASP A 38 -7.48 -31.42 3.29
CA ASP A 38 -6.83 -30.94 4.52
C ASP A 38 -7.22 -29.48 4.82
N LEU A 39 -7.28 -28.61 3.81
CA LEU A 39 -7.70 -27.23 3.95
C LEU A 39 -9.18 -27.10 4.35
N VAL A 40 -10.05 -27.98 3.87
CA VAL A 40 -11.45 -28.06 4.29
C VAL A 40 -11.55 -28.54 5.75
N ASN A 41 -10.80 -29.57 6.12
CA ASN A 41 -10.77 -30.08 7.50
C ASN A 41 -10.24 -29.05 8.50
N LYS A 42 -9.36 -28.15 8.08
CA LYS A 42 -8.83 -27.03 8.88
C LYS A 42 -9.71 -25.79 8.85
N GLU A 43 -10.88 -25.84 8.24
CA GLU A 43 -11.80 -24.72 8.08
C GLU A 43 -11.16 -23.49 7.37
N VAL A 44 -10.15 -23.72 6.54
CA VAL A 44 -9.56 -22.70 5.67
C VAL A 44 -10.42 -22.48 4.45
N LEU A 45 -10.90 -23.59 3.87
CA LEU A 45 -11.83 -23.63 2.75
C LEU A 45 -13.17 -24.18 3.17
N VAL A 46 -14.21 -23.75 2.51
CA VAL A 46 -15.57 -24.32 2.61
C VAL A 46 -16.05 -24.64 1.20
N LYS A 47 -16.73 -25.77 1.06
CA LYS A 47 -17.33 -26.14 -0.24
C LYS A 47 -18.44 -25.15 -0.57
N ASP A 48 -18.41 -24.59 -1.77
CA ASP A 48 -19.49 -23.73 -2.24
C ASP A 48 -20.76 -24.57 -2.46
N MET A 49 -21.89 -24.10 -1.92
CA MET A 49 -23.18 -24.78 -2.06
C MET A 49 -23.83 -24.56 -3.43
N PHE A 50 -23.37 -23.59 -4.18
CA PHE A 50 -23.95 -23.17 -5.46
C PHE A 50 -23.07 -23.52 -6.67
N SER A 51 -21.84 -23.94 -6.44
CA SER A 51 -20.90 -24.37 -7.47
C SER A 51 -20.10 -25.61 -7.02
N GLU A 52 -19.38 -26.24 -7.94
CA GLU A 52 -18.45 -27.33 -7.61
C GLU A 52 -17.11 -26.82 -7.01
N GLY A 53 -17.05 -25.53 -6.66
CA GLY A 53 -15.87 -24.87 -6.17
C GLY A 53 -15.70 -24.87 -4.66
N PHE A 54 -14.66 -24.16 -4.22
CA PHE A 54 -14.37 -23.89 -2.82
C PHE A 54 -14.30 -22.38 -2.61
N LEU A 55 -14.72 -21.93 -1.41
CA LEU A 55 -14.60 -20.55 -0.96
C LEU A 55 -13.63 -20.49 0.21
N VAL A 56 -12.85 -19.41 0.30
CA VAL A 56 -12.03 -19.13 1.47
C VAL A 56 -12.95 -18.66 2.60
N THR A 57 -12.78 -19.22 3.81
CA THR A 57 -13.57 -18.78 4.95
C THR A 57 -13.19 -17.36 5.35
N GLN A 58 -14.17 -16.57 5.84
CA GLN A 58 -13.94 -15.16 6.20
C GLN A 58 -12.78 -14.97 7.17
N ARG A 59 -12.56 -15.90 8.08
CA ARG A 59 -11.43 -15.88 9.02
C ARG A 59 -10.09 -15.94 8.32
N TRP A 60 -9.98 -16.70 7.24
CA TRP A 60 -8.72 -16.88 6.50
C TRP A 60 -8.54 -15.91 5.37
N ASP A 61 -9.58 -15.25 4.90
CA ASP A 61 -9.48 -14.24 3.85
C ASP A 61 -8.62 -13.04 4.29
N SER A 62 -8.85 -12.52 5.51
CA SER A 62 -8.00 -11.49 6.11
C SER A 62 -6.56 -11.99 6.33
N THR A 63 -6.39 -13.22 6.82
CA THR A 63 -5.06 -13.81 7.06
C THR A 63 -4.29 -14.02 5.74
N CYS A 64 -4.95 -14.46 4.68
CA CYS A 64 -4.34 -14.59 3.35
C CYS A 64 -3.91 -13.22 2.81
N SER A 65 -4.72 -12.19 2.99
CA SER A 65 -4.38 -10.82 2.63
C SER A 65 -3.14 -10.32 3.37
N ASP A 66 -3.06 -10.56 4.68
CA ASP A 66 -1.89 -10.20 5.49
C ASP A 66 -0.62 -10.94 5.06
N ILE A 67 -0.75 -12.25 4.74
CA ILE A 67 0.37 -13.06 4.24
C ILE A 67 0.84 -12.59 2.87
N LEU A 68 -0.07 -12.29 1.95
CA LEU A 68 0.25 -11.81 0.61
C LEU A 68 0.86 -10.40 0.66
N LEU A 69 0.33 -9.52 1.50
CA LEU A 69 0.89 -8.19 1.72
C LEU A 69 2.30 -8.26 2.35
N SER A 70 2.54 -9.20 3.27
CA SER A 70 3.86 -9.37 3.89
C SER A 70 4.93 -9.91 2.92
N ALA A 71 4.53 -10.61 1.84
CA ALA A 71 5.49 -11.06 0.82
C ALA A 71 5.98 -9.91 -0.08
N ASP A 72 5.17 -8.86 -0.24
CA ASP A 72 5.48 -7.66 -1.05
C ASP A 72 5.99 -6.47 -0.21
N THR A 73 5.98 -6.58 1.12
CA THR A 73 6.48 -5.55 2.03
C THR A 73 7.99 -5.62 2.24
N SER A 74 8.79 -5.70 1.19
CA SER A 74 10.18 -5.30 1.29
C SER A 74 10.21 -3.79 1.51
N VAL A 75 10.21 -3.37 2.79
CA VAL A 75 10.48 -1.95 3.11
C VAL A 75 11.77 -1.59 2.40
N PRO A 76 11.76 -0.57 1.51
CA PRO A 76 12.95 -0.19 0.77
C PRO A 76 14.12 0.06 1.71
N SER A 77 15.32 -0.34 1.29
CA SER A 77 16.54 -0.11 2.09
C SER A 77 16.74 1.39 2.37
N ASP A 78 17.51 1.71 3.40
CA ASP A 78 17.83 3.10 3.72
C ASP A 78 18.42 3.86 2.52
N GLU A 79 19.23 3.18 1.69
CA GLU A 79 19.83 3.75 0.49
C GLU A 79 18.79 4.13 -0.57
N GLN A 80 17.71 3.37 -0.66
CA GLN A 80 16.60 3.65 -1.59
C GLN A 80 15.65 4.73 -1.04
N LEU A 81 15.41 4.75 0.28
CA LEU A 81 14.51 5.71 0.91
C LEU A 81 15.08 7.12 1.02
N LEU A 82 16.39 7.26 1.25
CA LEU A 82 17.00 8.56 1.49
C LEU A 82 16.84 9.55 0.32
N PRO A 83 17.01 9.17 -0.96
CA PRO A 83 16.76 10.07 -2.08
C PRO A 83 15.30 10.54 -2.15
N LEU A 84 14.34 9.65 -1.87
CA LEU A 84 12.92 10.00 -1.85
C LEU A 84 12.61 10.96 -0.71
N VAL A 85 13.15 10.73 0.50
CA VAL A 85 13.01 11.65 1.65
C VAL A 85 13.55 13.04 1.30
N ASP A 86 14.74 13.13 0.71
CA ASP A 86 15.36 14.40 0.33
C ASP A 86 14.52 15.14 -0.72
N THR A 87 13.97 14.41 -1.68
CA THR A 87 13.06 14.96 -2.69
C THR A 87 11.79 15.51 -2.03
N LEU A 88 11.14 14.75 -1.15
CA LEU A 88 9.95 15.20 -0.42
C LEU A 88 10.25 16.42 0.46
N MET A 89 11.40 16.45 1.14
CA MET A 89 11.83 17.62 1.90
C MET A 89 12.08 18.85 1.02
N SER A 90 12.48 18.68 -0.23
CA SER A 90 12.67 19.80 -1.16
C SER A 90 11.34 20.45 -1.58
N ILE A 91 10.29 19.68 -1.69
CA ILE A 91 8.93 20.13 -2.10
C ILE A 91 8.28 20.99 -1.02
N PHE A 92 8.46 20.65 0.26
CA PHE A 92 7.84 21.37 1.36
C PHE A 92 8.52 22.72 1.62
N PRO A 93 7.75 23.75 2.08
CA PRO A 93 8.30 25.07 2.34
C PRO A 93 9.35 25.05 3.45
N SER A 94 10.25 26.00 3.43
CA SER A 94 11.26 26.19 4.48
C SER A 94 10.69 26.95 5.67
N GLY A 95 11.29 26.79 6.85
CA GLY A 95 10.91 27.53 8.06
C GLY A 95 10.01 26.76 9.01
N LYS A 96 9.55 27.46 10.03
CA LYS A 96 8.66 26.91 11.10
C LYS A 96 7.21 27.16 10.74
N LYS A 97 6.36 26.22 11.14
CA LYS A 97 4.91 26.39 11.12
C LYS A 97 4.52 27.40 12.20
N GLU A 98 3.80 28.45 11.81
CA GLU A 98 3.33 29.49 12.73
C GLU A 98 2.55 28.92 13.91
N GLY A 99 2.78 29.50 15.10
CA GLY A 99 2.16 29.04 16.34
C GLY A 99 2.63 27.70 16.89
N THR A 100 3.69 27.10 16.30
CA THR A 100 4.21 25.80 16.73
C THR A 100 5.73 25.75 16.77
N SER A 101 6.29 24.71 17.41
CA SER A 101 7.75 24.42 17.36
C SER A 101 8.15 23.58 16.14
N LEU A 102 7.20 23.23 15.25
CA LEU A 102 7.43 22.32 14.12
C LEU A 102 8.05 23.05 12.93
N TYR A 103 8.96 22.39 12.23
CA TYR A 103 9.43 22.80 10.92
C TYR A 103 8.61 22.10 9.84
N TRP A 104 8.30 22.81 8.74
CA TRP A 104 7.53 22.26 7.63
C TRP A 104 8.18 21.00 7.03
N LYS A 105 9.47 21.05 6.79
CA LYS A 105 10.26 19.93 6.25
C LYS A 105 10.51 18.84 7.28
N GLY A 106 10.43 19.17 8.59
CA GLY A 106 10.83 18.26 9.66
C GLY A 106 12.33 17.94 9.63
N ASN A 107 12.72 16.81 10.19
CA ASN A 107 14.07 16.29 10.09
C ASN A 107 14.10 15.00 9.25
N ARG A 108 15.26 14.71 8.65
CA ARG A 108 15.46 13.58 7.72
C ARG A 108 15.17 12.22 8.38
N LYS A 109 15.55 12.06 9.65
CA LYS A 109 15.36 10.81 10.39
C LYS A 109 13.88 10.52 10.63
N ASP A 110 13.12 11.50 11.16
CA ASP A 110 11.68 11.33 11.41
C ASP A 110 10.92 11.04 10.10
N ASN A 111 11.25 11.75 9.02
CA ASN A 111 10.61 11.56 7.72
C ASN A 111 10.90 10.16 7.16
N LYS A 112 12.16 9.67 7.31
CA LYS A 112 12.53 8.31 6.92
C LYS A 112 11.74 7.27 7.72
N GLU A 113 11.69 7.39 9.04
CA GLU A 113 10.93 6.47 9.90
C GLU A 113 9.43 6.43 9.55
N ARG A 114 8.85 7.60 9.20
CA ARG A 114 7.45 7.68 8.75
C ARG A 114 7.26 7.06 7.37
N LEU A 115 8.19 7.25 6.47
CA LEU A 115 8.15 6.64 5.14
C LEU A 115 8.35 5.12 5.21
N GLN A 116 9.18 4.61 6.12
CA GLN A 116 9.29 3.18 6.40
C GLN A 116 7.97 2.58 6.89
N LYS A 117 7.25 3.28 7.80
CA LYS A 117 5.91 2.86 8.24
C LYS A 117 4.92 2.84 7.08
N PHE A 118 4.96 3.86 6.22
CA PHE A 118 4.14 3.94 5.01
C PHE A 118 4.38 2.74 4.09
N PHE A 119 5.62 2.44 3.75
CA PHE A 119 5.95 1.28 2.91
C PHE A 119 5.67 -0.06 3.61
N LYS A 120 5.77 -0.12 4.94
CA LYS A 120 5.38 -1.32 5.69
C LYS A 120 3.90 -1.64 5.55
N LEU A 121 3.02 -0.62 5.48
CA LEU A 121 1.58 -0.81 5.33
C LEU A 121 1.17 -0.98 3.86
N TYR A 122 1.71 -0.13 2.97
CA TYR A 122 1.28 -0.07 1.58
C TYR A 122 2.18 -0.88 0.61
N GLY A 123 3.35 -1.34 1.08
CA GLY A 123 4.32 -2.05 0.24
C GLY A 123 4.72 -1.24 -0.99
N ASN A 124 4.84 -1.90 -2.12
CA ASN A 124 5.15 -1.28 -3.42
C ASN A 124 3.88 -0.88 -4.21
N LYS A 125 2.74 -0.70 -3.52
CA LYS A 125 1.47 -0.27 -4.15
C LYS A 125 1.62 1.05 -4.91
N TYR A 126 2.49 1.94 -4.45
CA TYR A 126 2.69 3.27 -5.02
C TYR A 126 4.14 3.46 -5.46
N SER A 127 4.34 3.99 -6.67
CA SER A 127 5.68 4.33 -7.16
C SER A 127 6.19 5.64 -6.54
N ASP A 128 7.53 5.83 -6.58
CA ASP A 128 8.17 7.07 -6.10
C ASP A 128 7.62 8.30 -6.83
N GLU A 129 7.33 8.19 -8.14
CA GLU A 129 6.74 9.28 -8.93
C GLU A 129 5.34 9.64 -8.43
N GLN A 130 4.50 8.65 -8.09
CA GLN A 130 3.17 8.90 -7.53
C GLN A 130 3.25 9.58 -6.17
N ILE A 131 4.18 9.16 -5.31
CA ILE A 131 4.45 9.77 -4.00
C ILE A 131 4.89 11.21 -4.15
N ILE A 132 5.85 11.48 -5.04
CA ILE A 132 6.37 12.83 -5.32
C ILE A 132 5.27 13.72 -5.91
N HIS A 133 4.48 13.20 -6.85
CA HIS A 133 3.37 13.93 -7.47
C HIS A 133 2.30 14.33 -6.45
N ALA A 134 1.89 13.40 -5.59
CA ALA A 134 0.93 13.66 -4.52
C ALA A 134 1.44 14.72 -3.54
N ALA A 135 2.72 14.68 -3.16
CA ALA A 135 3.33 15.68 -2.29
C ALA A 135 3.35 17.08 -2.94
N LYS A 136 3.63 17.19 -4.24
CA LYS A 136 3.56 18.46 -4.98
C LYS A 136 2.15 18.99 -5.01
N LYS A 137 1.16 18.19 -5.44
CA LYS A 137 -0.27 18.57 -5.43
C LYS A 137 -0.74 19.01 -4.05
N TYR A 138 -0.31 18.31 -2.99
CA TYR A 138 -0.64 18.69 -1.61
C TYR A 138 -0.14 20.09 -1.26
N VAL A 139 1.13 20.40 -1.51
CA VAL A 139 1.70 21.72 -1.19
C VAL A 139 1.08 22.81 -2.06
N GLU A 140 0.89 22.55 -3.35
CA GLU A 140 0.27 23.47 -4.31
C GLU A 140 -1.18 23.82 -3.96
N SER A 141 -1.95 22.89 -3.38
CA SER A 141 -3.34 23.10 -2.99
C SER A 141 -3.52 24.22 -1.96
N PHE A 142 -2.47 24.57 -1.23
CA PHE A 142 -2.50 25.66 -0.24
C PHE A 142 -2.22 27.06 -0.81
N ASN A 143 -1.81 27.17 -2.09
CA ASN A 143 -1.54 28.45 -2.76
C ASN A 143 -0.66 29.43 -1.96
N GLY A 144 0.32 28.93 -1.21
CA GLY A 144 1.21 29.70 -0.35
C GLY A 144 0.65 30.02 1.05
N GLN A 145 -0.59 29.65 1.35
CA GLN A 145 -1.22 29.85 2.66
C GLN A 145 -1.12 28.60 3.51
N TYR A 146 0.03 28.37 4.15
CA TYR A 146 0.35 27.10 4.80
C TYR A 146 -0.19 26.93 6.22
N THR A 147 -0.99 27.87 6.77
CA THR A 147 -1.48 27.84 8.16
C THR A 147 -2.07 26.48 8.56
N TYR A 148 -2.89 25.89 7.69
CA TYR A 148 -3.54 24.59 7.94
C TYR A 148 -2.78 23.38 7.34
N MET A 149 -1.70 23.62 6.60
CA MET A 149 -0.90 22.54 6.02
C MET A 149 -0.23 21.72 7.12
N ARG A 150 -0.18 20.41 6.97
CA ARG A 150 0.57 19.54 7.89
C ARG A 150 2.05 19.58 7.53
N ALA A 151 2.94 19.46 8.54
CA ALA A 151 4.36 19.24 8.30
C ALA A 151 4.58 17.88 7.63
N LEU A 152 5.65 17.76 6.83
CA LEU A 152 5.93 16.59 5.99
C LEU A 152 5.78 15.25 6.72
N LYS A 153 6.34 15.12 7.94
CA LYS A 153 6.24 13.90 8.72
C LYS A 153 4.80 13.47 9.02
N TYR A 154 3.90 14.43 9.26
CA TYR A 154 2.49 14.15 9.53
C TYR A 154 1.65 13.99 8.27
N PHE A 155 2.10 14.54 7.15
CA PHE A 155 1.53 14.25 5.84
C PHE A 155 1.84 12.82 5.41
N ILE A 156 3.08 12.33 5.61
CA ILE A 156 3.46 10.95 5.30
C ILE A 156 2.68 9.98 6.20
N TRP A 157 2.71 10.21 7.52
CA TRP A 157 2.15 9.30 8.49
C TRP A 157 1.81 9.97 9.82
N LYS A 158 0.62 9.74 10.33
CA LYS A 158 0.15 10.26 11.62
C LYS A 158 -0.52 9.19 12.44
N ASP A 159 -0.14 9.09 13.71
CA ASP A 159 -0.84 8.30 14.71
C ASP A 159 -1.90 9.18 15.37
N GLU A 160 -3.19 8.96 15.10
CA GLU A 160 -4.31 9.68 15.72
C GLU A 160 -4.90 8.88 16.88
N LYS A 161 -4.98 9.51 18.05
CA LYS A 161 -5.66 8.90 19.19
C LYS A 161 -7.15 9.20 19.06
N LYS A 162 -7.96 8.17 18.85
CA LYS A 162 -9.43 8.27 18.84
C LYS A 162 -10.03 7.59 20.06
N MET A 163 -11.24 8.02 20.42
CA MET A 163 -12.03 7.38 21.46
C MET A 163 -13.14 6.58 20.78
N GLY A 164 -13.20 5.28 21.06
CA GLY A 164 -14.27 4.43 20.57
C GLY A 164 -15.60 4.73 21.26
N ASN A 165 -16.69 4.25 20.67
CA ASN A 165 -18.04 4.39 21.27
C ASN A 165 -18.16 3.69 22.63
N ASP A 166 -17.22 2.78 22.95
CA ASP A 166 -17.08 2.09 24.23
C ASP A 166 -16.23 2.83 25.26
N GLY A 167 -15.78 4.06 24.94
CA GLY A 167 -14.92 4.88 25.79
C GLY A 167 -13.47 4.46 25.81
N ARG A 168 -13.07 3.43 25.06
CA ARG A 168 -11.67 2.99 24.96
C ARG A 168 -10.90 3.86 23.97
N LYS A 169 -9.66 4.21 24.34
CA LYS A 169 -8.74 4.93 23.45
C LYS A 169 -8.06 3.92 22.52
N TYR A 170 -8.13 4.16 21.23
CA TYR A 170 -7.37 3.42 20.24
C TYR A 170 -6.52 4.39 19.39
N ILE A 171 -5.48 3.86 18.77
CA ILE A 171 -4.63 4.61 17.86
C ILE A 171 -5.05 4.24 16.45
N GLU A 172 -5.46 5.23 15.67
CA GLU A 172 -5.69 5.09 14.25
C GLU A 172 -4.47 5.63 13.50
N GLU A 173 -3.94 4.82 12.62
CA GLU A 173 -2.84 5.20 11.73
C GLU A 173 -3.43 5.79 10.45
N VAL A 174 -3.06 7.05 10.15
CA VAL A 174 -3.61 7.80 9.02
C VAL A 174 -2.47 8.32 8.16
N SER A 175 -2.60 8.19 6.85
CA SER A 175 -1.69 8.75 5.86
C SER A 175 -2.45 9.69 4.91
N ASP A 176 -2.19 11.00 5.01
CA ASP A 176 -2.71 11.95 4.02
C ASP A 176 -2.05 11.72 2.66
N LEU A 177 -0.80 11.28 2.63
CA LEU A 177 -0.08 10.92 1.41
C LEU A 177 -0.83 9.84 0.61
N ALA A 178 -1.25 8.76 1.25
CA ALA A 178 -2.02 7.70 0.59
C ALA A 178 -3.33 8.24 0.01
N SER A 179 -4.07 9.03 0.79
CA SER A 179 -5.32 9.66 0.35
C SER A 179 -5.11 10.58 -0.86
N TYR A 180 -4.02 11.35 -0.90
CA TYR A 180 -3.70 12.22 -2.03
C TYR A 180 -3.28 11.45 -3.29
N ILE A 181 -2.59 10.32 -3.15
CA ILE A 181 -2.24 9.45 -4.28
C ILE A 181 -3.52 8.85 -4.88
N GLU A 182 -4.42 8.33 -4.05
CA GLU A 182 -5.68 7.70 -4.50
C GLU A 182 -6.61 8.71 -5.18
N ASN A 183 -6.74 9.91 -4.63
CA ASN A 183 -7.55 10.97 -5.23
C ASN A 183 -6.94 11.50 -6.53
N ALA A 184 -5.62 11.59 -6.64
CA ALA A 184 -4.95 12.01 -7.87
C ALA A 184 -5.18 11.02 -9.00
N GLY A 185 -5.20 9.72 -8.71
CA GLY A 185 -5.54 8.68 -9.68
C GLY A 185 -6.97 8.81 -10.21
N GLN A 186 -7.94 9.11 -9.34
CA GLN A 186 -9.35 9.31 -9.76
C GLN A 186 -9.54 10.54 -10.66
N GLU A 187 -8.86 11.65 -10.39
CA GLU A 187 -8.93 12.85 -11.25
C GLU A 187 -8.32 12.60 -12.64
N ASP A 188 -7.25 11.85 -12.73
CA ASP A 188 -6.60 11.52 -14.00
C ASP A 188 -7.44 10.53 -14.84
N ASP A 189 -8.13 9.59 -14.20
CA ASP A 189 -9.07 8.68 -14.87
C ASP A 189 -10.30 9.43 -15.40
N LEU A 190 -10.86 10.36 -14.63
CA LEU A 190 -11.97 11.22 -15.08
C LEU A 190 -11.56 12.11 -16.25
N LYS A 191 -10.35 12.65 -16.27
CA LYS A 191 -9.86 13.46 -17.40
C LYS A 191 -9.63 12.62 -18.67
N ARG A 192 -9.16 11.38 -18.55
CA ARG A 192 -9.00 10.47 -19.69
C ARG A 192 -10.34 10.13 -20.34
N ASP A 193 -11.37 9.91 -19.53
CA ASP A 193 -12.71 9.54 -20.02
C ASP A 193 -13.35 10.71 -20.80
N TRP A 194 -13.11 11.97 -20.41
CA TRP A 194 -13.59 13.17 -21.10
C TRP A 194 -12.90 13.43 -22.47
N THR A 195 -11.62 13.05 -22.58
CA THR A 195 -10.86 13.26 -23.82
C THR A 195 -11.08 12.15 -24.86
N SER A 196 -11.53 10.97 -24.45
CA SER A 196 -11.84 9.85 -25.35
C SER A 196 -13.20 9.95 -26.07
N THR A 197 -14.06 10.89 -25.64
CA THR A 197 -15.43 11.06 -26.16
C THR A 197 -15.54 12.14 -27.27
N ILE A 198 -14.42 12.76 -27.69
CA ILE A 198 -14.40 13.83 -28.71
C ILE A 198 -13.48 13.41 -29.88
N ASN A 199 -13.73 12.25 -30.48
CA ASN A 199 -13.21 11.88 -31.81
C ASN A 199 -14.28 11.09 -32.56
#